data_5420c64db6417ca7356811ce8b9c08c4
#
_entry.id   5420c64db6417ca7356811ce8b9c08c4
#
_cell.length_a   1.000
_cell.length_b   1.000
_cell.length_c   1.000
_cell.angle_alpha   90.00
_cell.angle_beta   90.00
_cell.angle_gamma   90.00
#
_symmetry.space_group_name_H-M   'P 1'
#
loop_
_entity.id
_entity.type
_entity.pdbx_description
1 polymer ?
#
loop_
_entity_poly.entity_id
_entity_poly.type
_entity_poly.pdbx_seq_one_letter_code
_entity_poly.pdbx_strand_id
1 'polypeptide(L)'
;MSESSFLVSLLASGSSGNATYIETPQRKILVDCGLTGKAIAAQMEKIGRSVADIDTILVTHEHVDHIKGIGVLARKYGMDIYANEKTWKAMERKNIGVIKQEQKHLFEPGVTKTFGDIDIVSFSVSHDAASPQFYAFQKDQKQFVMLTDTGYVSEKLRKLLYNADAYLMESNHD
;
A
#
# COMPACT_ATOMS: atom_id res chain seq x y z
N MET A 1 -4.08 -8.93 -20.66
CA MET A 1 -4.51 -7.70 -19.97
C MET A 1 -4.49 -6.54 -20.97
N SER A 2 -5.56 -5.77 -21.09
CA SER A 2 -5.58 -4.62 -21.98
C SER A 2 -4.77 -3.46 -21.40
N GLU A 3 -4.32 -2.53 -22.23
CA GLU A 3 -3.54 -1.37 -21.79
C GLU A 3 -4.28 -0.49 -20.78
N SER A 4 -5.62 -0.49 -20.82
CA SER A 4 -6.45 0.27 -19.88
C SER A 4 -6.80 -0.51 -18.63
N SER A 5 -6.32 -1.73 -18.44
CA SER A 5 -6.71 -2.56 -17.31
C SER A 5 -6.09 -2.07 -16.00
N PHE A 6 -6.85 -2.24 -14.95
CA PHE A 6 -6.50 -1.80 -13.61
C PHE A 6 -7.18 -2.77 -12.65
N LEU A 7 -6.40 -3.67 -12.08
CA LEU A 7 -6.91 -4.71 -11.18
C LEU A 7 -6.62 -4.35 -9.73
N VAL A 8 -7.61 -4.49 -8.88
CA VAL A 8 -7.45 -4.34 -7.42
C VAL A 8 -7.96 -5.61 -6.76
N SER A 9 -7.15 -6.17 -5.86
CA SER A 9 -7.52 -7.36 -5.10
C SER A 9 -7.15 -7.19 -3.63
N LEU A 10 -8.13 -7.30 -2.75
CA LEU A 10 -7.91 -7.30 -1.31
C LEU A 10 -7.45 -8.71 -0.92
N LEU A 11 -6.17 -8.86 -0.60
CA LEU A 11 -5.60 -10.17 -0.27
C LEU A 11 -5.84 -10.55 1.18
N ALA A 12 -5.84 -9.58 2.09
CA ALA A 12 -6.11 -9.81 3.50
C ALA A 12 -6.53 -8.50 4.16
N SER A 13 -7.39 -8.58 5.18
CA SER A 13 -7.79 -7.43 5.98
C SER A 13 -8.08 -7.86 7.41
N GLY A 14 -7.87 -6.93 8.36
CA GLY A 14 -8.16 -7.14 9.77
C GLY A 14 -6.90 -7.17 10.63
N SER A 15 -7.08 -7.50 11.90
CA SER A 15 -6.00 -7.47 12.89
C SER A 15 -4.94 -8.55 12.68
N SER A 16 -5.25 -9.59 11.92
CA SER A 16 -4.29 -10.67 11.61
C SER A 16 -3.40 -10.37 10.42
N GLY A 17 -3.66 -9.29 9.69
CA GLY A 17 -2.83 -8.84 8.59
C GLY A 17 -3.63 -8.14 7.50
N ASN A 18 -2.98 -7.16 6.85
CA ASN A 18 -3.57 -6.36 5.78
C ASN A 18 -2.65 -6.35 4.57
N ALA A 19 -3.22 -6.53 3.39
CA ALA A 19 -2.49 -6.45 2.13
C ALA A 19 -3.46 -6.27 0.98
N THR A 20 -3.20 -5.27 0.12
CA THR A 20 -4.00 -5.00 -1.07
C THR A 20 -3.09 -5.00 -2.28
N TYR A 21 -3.48 -5.72 -3.32
CA TYR A 21 -2.71 -5.84 -4.55
C TYR A 21 -3.31 -5.00 -5.65
N ILE A 22 -2.48 -4.24 -6.36
CA ILE A 22 -2.88 -3.38 -7.47
C ILE A 22 -2.00 -3.69 -8.66
N GLU A 23 -2.62 -3.93 -9.81
CA GLU A 23 -1.91 -4.32 -11.01
C GLU A 23 -2.35 -3.49 -12.21
N THR A 24 -1.37 -3.01 -12.96
CA THR A 24 -1.55 -2.42 -14.28
C THR A 24 -0.66 -3.18 -15.27
N PRO A 25 -0.76 -2.95 -16.58
CA PRO A 25 0.16 -3.60 -17.52
C PRO A 25 1.64 -3.36 -17.23
N GLN A 26 1.99 -2.22 -16.61
CA GLN A 26 3.39 -1.86 -16.36
C GLN A 26 3.84 -2.03 -14.91
N ARG A 27 2.91 -2.09 -13.95
CA ARG A 27 3.28 -2.10 -12.52
C ARG A 27 2.47 -3.11 -11.73
N LYS A 28 3.13 -3.70 -10.73
CA LYS A 28 2.51 -4.60 -9.77
C LYS A 28 2.88 -4.11 -8.38
N ILE A 29 1.87 -3.64 -7.66
CA ILE A 29 2.03 -2.89 -6.42
C ILE A 29 1.30 -3.58 -5.28
N LEU A 30 1.94 -3.64 -4.12
CA LEU A 30 1.32 -4.11 -2.90
C LEU A 30 1.20 -2.94 -1.94
N VAL A 31 0.01 -2.72 -1.39
CA VAL A 31 -0.18 -1.73 -0.32
C VAL A 31 -0.24 -2.48 0.99
N ASP A 32 0.77 -2.27 1.81
CA ASP A 32 1.01 -2.97 3.07
C ASP A 32 1.24 -4.48 2.88
N CYS A 33 1.90 -5.10 3.82
CA CYS A 33 2.01 -6.54 3.94
C CYS A 33 2.11 -6.93 5.40
N GLY A 34 0.97 -7.10 6.03
CA GLY A 34 0.86 -7.55 7.42
C GLY A 34 0.89 -9.06 7.55
N LEU A 35 1.12 -9.78 6.45
CA LEU A 35 1.24 -11.23 6.43
C LEU A 35 2.70 -11.64 6.36
N THR A 36 3.01 -12.88 6.77
CA THR A 36 4.33 -13.45 6.53
C THR A 36 4.59 -13.58 5.04
N GLY A 37 5.86 -13.69 4.65
CA GLY A 37 6.22 -13.90 3.25
C GLY A 37 5.55 -15.13 2.64
N LYS A 38 5.47 -16.21 3.41
CA LYS A 38 4.80 -17.45 2.98
C LYS A 38 3.30 -17.24 2.77
N ALA A 39 2.66 -16.53 3.69
CA ALA A 39 1.21 -16.29 3.61
C ALA A 39 0.84 -15.39 2.44
N ILE A 40 1.61 -14.32 2.19
CA ILE A 40 1.33 -13.43 1.07
C ILE A 40 1.56 -14.14 -0.26
N ALA A 41 2.58 -14.98 -0.35
CA ALA A 41 2.82 -15.78 -1.55
C ALA A 41 1.63 -16.69 -1.86
N ALA A 42 1.06 -17.33 -0.83
CA ALA A 42 -0.11 -18.18 -0.99
C ALA A 42 -1.34 -17.39 -1.46
N GLN A 43 -1.54 -16.18 -0.92
CA GLN A 43 -2.67 -15.33 -1.33
C GLN A 43 -2.53 -14.88 -2.79
N MET A 44 -1.31 -14.56 -3.23
CA MET A 44 -1.05 -14.21 -4.62
C MET A 44 -1.35 -15.37 -5.55
N GLU A 45 -0.97 -16.59 -5.17
CA GLU A 45 -1.26 -17.79 -5.97
C GLU A 45 -2.76 -18.01 -6.16
N LYS A 46 -3.56 -17.70 -5.14
CA LYS A 46 -5.03 -17.85 -5.22
C LYS A 46 -5.65 -16.96 -6.30
N ILE A 47 -5.01 -15.86 -6.64
CA ILE A 47 -5.51 -14.97 -7.71
C ILE A 47 -4.73 -15.17 -9.02
N GLY A 48 -3.95 -16.26 -9.12
CA GLY A 48 -3.21 -16.59 -10.33
C GLY A 48 -2.00 -15.68 -10.58
N ARG A 49 -1.39 -15.16 -9.52
CA ARG A 49 -0.25 -14.25 -9.60
C ARG A 49 0.90 -14.77 -8.75
N SER A 50 2.11 -14.23 -9.00
CA SER A 50 3.31 -14.58 -8.24
C SER A 50 3.76 -13.39 -7.40
N VAL A 51 4.08 -13.63 -6.12
CA VAL A 51 4.61 -12.59 -5.24
C VAL A 51 5.93 -12.03 -5.78
N ALA A 52 6.71 -12.85 -6.51
CA ALA A 52 7.98 -12.42 -7.09
C ALA A 52 7.83 -11.32 -8.16
N ASP A 53 6.64 -11.16 -8.72
CA ASP A 53 6.38 -10.15 -9.75
C ASP A 53 6.04 -8.78 -9.19
N ILE A 54 5.80 -8.66 -7.89
CA ILE A 54 5.53 -7.37 -7.25
C ILE A 54 6.82 -6.53 -7.27
N ASP A 55 6.72 -5.31 -7.78
CA ASP A 55 7.89 -4.42 -7.88
C ASP A 55 7.93 -3.35 -6.78
N THR A 56 6.80 -2.99 -6.21
CA THR A 56 6.67 -1.86 -5.29
C THR A 56 5.76 -2.19 -4.13
N ILE A 57 6.16 -1.78 -2.91
CA ILE A 57 5.30 -1.82 -1.74
C ILE A 57 5.10 -0.40 -1.24
N LEU A 58 3.84 -0.01 -1.03
CA LEU A 58 3.47 1.26 -0.41
C LEU A 58 3.03 0.97 1.02
N VAL A 59 3.54 1.74 1.97
CA VAL A 59 3.23 1.53 3.39
C VAL A 59 2.29 2.63 3.87
N THR A 60 1.19 2.24 4.52
CA THR A 60 0.24 3.21 5.08
C THR A 60 0.67 3.69 6.46
N HIS A 61 1.09 2.78 7.33
CA HIS A 61 1.57 3.11 8.67
C HIS A 61 2.33 1.91 9.26
N GLU A 62 2.96 2.13 10.42
CA GLU A 62 3.93 1.19 10.97
C GLU A 62 3.35 0.07 11.87
N HIS A 63 2.04 -0.06 12.02
CA HIS A 63 1.45 -1.13 12.81
C HIS A 63 1.80 -2.50 12.22
N VAL A 64 2.08 -3.49 13.07
CA VAL A 64 2.62 -4.78 12.65
C VAL A 64 1.70 -5.53 11.68
N ASP A 65 0.38 -5.36 11.82
CA ASP A 65 -0.59 -5.96 10.91
C ASP A 65 -0.61 -5.32 9.52
N HIS A 66 0.28 -4.34 9.28
CA HIS A 66 0.49 -3.69 7.98
C HIS A 66 1.92 -3.86 7.45
N ILE A 67 2.89 -4.23 8.30
CA ILE A 67 4.30 -4.25 7.89
C ILE A 67 5.02 -5.57 8.11
N LYS A 68 4.38 -6.55 8.73
CA LYS A 68 5.03 -7.79 9.19
C LYS A 68 5.91 -8.47 8.14
N GLY A 69 5.47 -8.55 6.88
CA GLY A 69 6.20 -9.25 5.82
C GLY A 69 7.08 -8.36 4.95
N ILE A 70 7.08 -7.05 5.16
CA ILE A 70 7.76 -6.11 4.26
C ILE A 70 9.26 -6.38 4.18
N GLY A 71 9.91 -6.56 5.33
CA GLY A 71 11.36 -6.81 5.34
C GLY A 71 11.75 -8.08 4.60
N VAL A 72 10.99 -9.15 4.81
CA VAL A 72 11.24 -10.44 4.12
C VAL A 72 11.08 -10.28 2.61
N LEU A 73 10.01 -9.62 2.16
CA LEU A 73 9.77 -9.41 0.73
C LEU A 73 10.85 -8.54 0.11
N ALA A 74 11.27 -7.48 0.80
CA ALA A 74 12.33 -6.60 0.31
C ALA A 74 13.63 -7.38 0.11
N ARG A 75 14.04 -8.18 1.09
CA ARG A 75 15.28 -8.95 1.02
C ARG A 75 15.23 -10.07 -0.01
N LYS A 76 14.11 -10.78 -0.08
CA LYS A 76 14.02 -11.96 -0.94
C LYS A 76 13.78 -11.60 -2.41
N TYR A 77 13.00 -10.56 -2.68
CA TYR A 77 12.58 -10.25 -4.06
C TYR A 77 13.09 -8.92 -4.58
N GLY A 78 13.78 -8.12 -3.76
CA GLY A 78 14.34 -6.85 -4.20
C GLY A 78 13.30 -5.75 -4.47
N MET A 79 12.16 -5.81 -3.83
CA MET A 79 11.11 -4.81 -4.02
C MET A 79 11.51 -3.44 -3.47
N ASP A 80 11.03 -2.38 -4.12
CA ASP A 80 11.18 -1.01 -3.63
C ASP A 80 10.05 -0.71 -2.64
N ILE A 81 10.40 -0.05 -1.52
CA ILE A 81 9.47 0.24 -0.43
C ILE A 81 9.32 1.76 -0.31
N TYR A 82 8.08 2.23 -0.29
CA TYR A 82 7.76 3.65 -0.18
C TYR A 82 6.97 3.91 1.09
N ALA A 83 7.42 4.90 1.87
CA ALA A 83 6.74 5.34 3.09
C ALA A 83 7.16 6.78 3.39
N ASN A 84 6.42 7.49 4.23
CA ASN A 84 6.85 8.81 4.66
C ASN A 84 7.96 8.69 5.71
N GLU A 85 8.64 9.82 5.98
CA GLU A 85 9.79 9.85 6.88
C GLU A 85 9.44 9.35 8.29
N LYS A 86 8.33 9.81 8.85
CA LYS A 86 7.93 9.42 10.20
C LYS A 86 7.60 7.93 10.29
N THR A 87 6.95 7.38 9.28
CA THR A 87 6.66 5.96 9.20
C THR A 87 7.94 5.14 9.09
N TRP A 88 8.91 5.59 8.28
CA TRP A 88 10.22 4.93 8.21
C TRP A 88 10.90 4.87 9.56
N LYS A 89 10.93 5.99 10.29
CA LYS A 89 11.54 6.04 11.63
C LYS A 89 10.83 5.11 12.60
N ALA A 90 9.50 5.06 12.54
CA ALA A 90 8.73 4.16 13.40
C ALA A 90 8.96 2.69 13.05
N MET A 91 9.11 2.37 11.76
CA MET A 91 9.39 1.01 11.30
C MET A 91 10.75 0.51 11.74
N GLU A 92 11.73 1.40 11.88
CA GLU A 92 13.06 1.04 12.37
C GLU A 92 13.03 0.49 13.78
N ARG A 93 12.02 0.84 14.58
CA ARG A 93 11.82 0.35 15.94
C ARG A 93 11.09 -1.00 15.97
N LYS A 94 10.60 -1.45 14.84
CA LYS A 94 9.92 -2.74 14.70
C LYS A 94 10.93 -3.78 14.21
N ASN A 95 10.72 -5.01 14.59
CA ASN A 95 11.65 -6.08 14.24
C ASN A 95 11.33 -6.70 12.88
N ILE A 96 11.45 -5.91 11.82
CA ILE A 96 11.22 -6.38 10.45
C ILE A 96 12.51 -6.76 9.71
N GLY A 97 13.66 -6.55 10.35
CA GLY A 97 14.97 -6.85 9.75
C GLY A 97 15.48 -5.71 8.87
N VAL A 98 16.60 -5.97 8.22
CA VAL A 98 17.32 -4.96 7.43
C VAL A 98 16.69 -4.81 6.05
N ILE A 99 16.50 -3.57 5.62
CA ILE A 99 16.11 -3.21 4.25
C ILE A 99 17.26 -2.39 3.68
N LYS A 100 17.73 -2.71 2.47
CA LYS A 100 18.83 -1.99 1.84
C LYS A 100 18.44 -0.54 1.57
N GLN A 101 19.41 0.37 1.72
CA GLN A 101 19.17 1.80 1.52
C GLN A 101 18.62 2.11 0.12
N GLU A 102 19.10 1.43 -0.91
CA GLU A 102 18.63 1.63 -2.28
C GLU A 102 17.17 1.21 -2.50
N GLN A 103 16.60 0.41 -1.58
CA GLN A 103 15.20 -0.02 -1.63
C GLN A 103 14.28 0.91 -0.84
N LYS A 104 14.84 1.82 -0.04
CA LYS A 104 14.05 2.74 0.80
C LYS A 104 13.78 4.03 0.05
N HIS A 105 12.51 4.37 -0.11
CA HIS A 105 12.10 5.59 -0.79
C HIS A 105 11.12 6.38 0.06
N LEU A 106 11.16 7.72 -0.09
CA LEU A 106 10.24 8.60 0.60
C LEU A 106 9.01 8.87 -0.27
N PHE A 107 7.84 8.84 0.35
CA PHE A 107 6.60 9.22 -0.29
C PHE A 107 5.79 10.01 0.73
N GLU A 108 5.96 11.34 0.70
CA GLU A 108 5.34 12.20 1.69
C GLU A 108 3.86 12.48 1.39
N PRO A 109 3.04 12.74 2.42
CA PRO A 109 1.63 13.07 2.21
C PRO A 109 1.45 14.31 1.35
N GLY A 110 0.46 14.29 0.47
CA GLY A 110 0.18 15.40 -0.44
C GLY A 110 0.96 15.37 -1.74
N VAL A 111 1.83 14.38 -1.93
CA VAL A 111 2.64 14.23 -3.13
C VAL A 111 1.98 13.25 -4.10
N THR A 112 2.11 13.53 -5.38
CA THR A 112 1.71 12.61 -6.44
C THR A 112 2.96 12.06 -7.10
N LYS A 113 3.05 10.74 -7.23
CA LYS A 113 4.14 10.09 -7.95
C LYS A 113 3.58 9.26 -9.09
N THR A 114 4.29 9.25 -10.21
CA THR A 114 3.94 8.43 -11.37
C THR A 114 4.78 7.16 -11.33
N PHE A 115 4.11 6.01 -11.35
CA PHE A 115 4.75 4.69 -11.42
C PHE A 115 4.36 4.04 -12.74
N GLY A 116 5.21 4.20 -13.76
CA GLY A 116 4.91 3.69 -15.09
C GLY A 116 3.62 4.29 -15.64
N ASP A 117 2.58 3.49 -15.75
CA ASP A 117 1.29 3.89 -16.33
C ASP A 117 0.23 4.25 -15.28
N ILE A 118 0.62 4.45 -14.02
CA ILE A 118 -0.33 4.78 -12.95
C ILE A 118 0.19 5.95 -12.11
N ASP A 119 -0.70 6.87 -11.76
CA ASP A 119 -0.41 7.98 -10.85
C ASP A 119 -0.94 7.65 -9.47
N ILE A 120 -0.12 7.88 -8.44
CA ILE A 120 -0.48 7.58 -7.06
C ILE A 120 -0.33 8.85 -6.23
N VAL A 121 -1.42 9.21 -5.54
CA VAL A 121 -1.45 10.36 -4.63
C VAL A 121 -1.47 9.83 -3.21
N SER A 122 -0.59 10.36 -2.37
CA SER A 122 -0.63 10.08 -0.94
C SER A 122 -1.39 11.18 -0.21
N PHE A 123 -2.03 10.84 0.89
CA PHE A 123 -2.73 11.83 1.72
C PHE A 123 -2.73 11.39 3.18
N SER A 124 -2.67 12.38 4.08
CA SER A 124 -2.67 12.14 5.53
C SER A 124 -4.06 11.76 6.02
N VAL A 125 -4.10 10.89 7.02
CA VAL A 125 -5.34 10.55 7.72
C VAL A 125 -5.09 10.62 9.22
N SER A 126 -6.16 10.81 9.99
CA SER A 126 -6.09 10.82 11.45
C SER A 126 -6.12 9.38 11.97
N HIS A 127 -5.08 9.00 12.71
CA HIS A 127 -4.92 7.67 13.29
C HIS A 127 -3.94 7.75 14.45
N ASP A 128 -3.81 6.69 15.23
CA ASP A 128 -2.91 6.63 16.39
C ASP A 128 -1.48 6.17 16.04
N ALA A 129 -1.12 6.15 14.77
CA ALA A 129 0.24 5.84 14.32
C ALA A 129 1.08 7.11 14.23
N ALA A 130 2.38 6.97 13.91
CA ALA A 130 3.32 8.10 13.83
C ALA A 130 2.91 9.14 12.78
N SER A 131 2.56 8.68 11.57
CA SER A 131 2.09 9.56 10.50
C SER A 131 1.40 8.70 9.44
N PRO A 132 0.16 8.25 9.72
CA PRO A 132 -0.52 7.37 8.77
C PRO A 132 -0.90 8.12 7.49
N GLN A 133 -0.79 7.41 6.35
CA GLN A 133 -1.20 7.95 5.07
C GLN A 133 -1.86 6.85 4.24
N PHE A 134 -2.75 7.29 3.36
CA PHE A 134 -3.39 6.39 2.43
C PHE A 134 -3.14 6.86 1.00
N TYR A 135 -3.64 6.12 0.04
CA TYR A 135 -3.28 6.32 -1.34
C TYR A 135 -4.50 6.32 -2.24
N ALA A 136 -4.46 7.17 -3.26
CA ALA A 136 -5.42 7.17 -4.34
C ALA A 136 -4.67 6.85 -5.63
N PHE A 137 -5.25 5.99 -6.45
CA PHE A 137 -4.64 5.47 -7.68
C PHE A 137 -5.46 5.95 -8.87
N GLN A 138 -4.79 6.52 -9.87
CA GLN A 138 -5.42 7.06 -11.05
C GLN A 138 -4.79 6.48 -12.30
N LYS A 139 -5.61 5.94 -13.19
CA LYS A 139 -5.17 5.43 -14.49
C LYS A 139 -6.32 5.51 -15.49
N ASP A 140 -6.07 6.13 -16.64
CA ASP A 140 -7.04 6.21 -17.74
C ASP A 140 -8.42 6.71 -17.29
N GLN A 141 -8.44 7.81 -16.51
CA GLN A 141 -9.65 8.45 -16.00
C GLN A 141 -10.39 7.61 -14.96
N LYS A 142 -9.84 6.48 -14.52
CA LYS A 142 -10.38 5.69 -13.42
C LYS A 142 -9.62 6.02 -12.15
N GLN A 143 -10.32 5.99 -11.03
CA GLN A 143 -9.71 6.28 -9.73
C GLN A 143 -10.14 5.27 -8.69
N PHE A 144 -9.17 4.77 -7.93
CA PHE A 144 -9.40 3.89 -6.79
C PHE A 144 -8.80 4.54 -5.56
N VAL A 145 -9.58 4.66 -4.47
CA VAL A 145 -9.11 5.26 -3.21
C VAL A 145 -9.16 4.25 -2.08
N MET A 146 -8.04 4.13 -1.36
CA MET A 146 -7.97 3.30 -0.16
C MET A 146 -8.15 4.17 1.08
N LEU A 147 -9.00 3.72 1.99
CA LEU A 147 -9.27 4.40 3.26
C LEU A 147 -9.39 3.40 4.39
N THR A 148 -9.03 3.84 5.60
CA THR A 148 -9.45 3.14 6.81
C THR A 148 -10.57 3.96 7.47
N ASP A 149 -11.17 3.39 8.50
CA ASP A 149 -12.14 4.11 9.32
C ASP A 149 -11.38 5.15 10.15
N THR A 150 -11.31 6.38 9.66
CA THR A 150 -10.52 7.44 10.28
C THR A 150 -11.31 8.31 11.24
N GLY A 151 -12.63 8.25 11.21
CA GLY A 151 -13.48 9.10 12.01
C GLY A 151 -13.43 10.59 11.64
N TYR A 152 -12.54 10.99 10.75
CA TYR A 152 -12.40 12.36 10.30
C TYR A 152 -12.04 12.41 8.82
N VAL A 153 -12.77 13.24 8.06
CA VAL A 153 -12.54 13.41 6.63
C VAL A 153 -12.26 14.87 6.35
N SER A 154 -11.05 15.21 5.89
CA SER A 154 -10.66 16.56 5.53
C SER A 154 -11.36 17.01 4.24
N GLU A 155 -11.38 18.31 4.00
CA GLU A 155 -11.93 18.89 2.77
C GLU A 155 -11.24 18.33 1.52
N LYS A 156 -9.91 18.22 1.57
CA LYS A 156 -9.10 17.66 0.47
C LYS A 156 -9.46 16.21 0.21
N LEU A 157 -9.63 15.43 1.27
CA LEU A 157 -9.99 14.02 1.18
C LEU A 157 -11.39 13.85 0.60
N ARG A 158 -12.34 14.73 0.97
CA ARG A 158 -13.69 14.70 0.41
C ARG A 158 -13.68 14.89 -1.10
N LYS A 159 -12.83 15.77 -1.62
CA LYS A 159 -12.72 15.99 -3.07
C LYS A 159 -12.21 14.74 -3.78
N LEU A 160 -11.22 14.07 -3.18
CA LEU A 160 -10.71 12.81 -3.72
C LEU A 160 -11.80 11.73 -3.73
N LEU A 161 -12.53 11.60 -2.64
CA LEU A 161 -13.61 10.63 -2.52
C LEU A 161 -14.73 10.89 -3.53
N TYR A 162 -15.07 12.16 -3.72
CA TYR A 162 -16.16 12.55 -4.63
C TYR A 162 -15.91 12.08 -6.06
N ASN A 163 -14.64 12.08 -6.49
CA ASN A 163 -14.28 11.73 -7.87
C ASN A 163 -13.85 10.28 -8.04
N ALA A 164 -13.90 9.47 -6.99
CA ALA A 164 -13.40 8.11 -7.06
C ALA A 164 -14.41 7.17 -7.71
N ASP A 165 -13.91 6.27 -8.58
CA ASP A 165 -14.71 5.23 -9.23
C ASP A 165 -14.93 4.04 -8.30
N ALA A 166 -14.02 3.82 -7.35
CA ALA A 166 -14.11 2.74 -6.39
C ALA A 166 -13.41 3.12 -5.10
N TYR A 167 -13.87 2.54 -3.99
CA TYR A 167 -13.30 2.76 -2.67
C TYR A 167 -13.02 1.44 -1.99
N LEU A 168 -11.93 1.39 -1.22
CA LEU A 168 -11.69 0.32 -0.28
C LEU A 168 -11.64 0.94 1.11
N MET A 169 -12.61 0.59 1.95
CA MET A 169 -12.64 1.03 3.33
C MET A 169 -12.17 -0.13 4.20
N GLU A 170 -11.05 0.07 4.90
CA GLU A 170 -10.60 -0.90 5.89
C GLU A 170 -11.19 -0.52 7.23
N SER A 171 -11.85 -1.48 7.86
CA SER A 171 -12.44 -1.30 9.17
C SER A 171 -11.59 -2.04 10.19
N ASN A 172 -10.88 -1.28 11.03
CA ASN A 172 -10.06 -1.85 12.10
C ASN A 172 -10.87 -1.89 13.39
N HIS A 173 -11.75 -2.85 13.47
CA HIS A 173 -12.52 -3.11 14.69
C HIS A 173 -11.81 -4.19 15.49
N ASP A 174 -11.26 -3.81 16.58
CA ASP A 174 -10.65 -4.75 17.52
C ASP A 174 -11.43 -4.75 18.82
#